data_c080186e8cc072ca963245a6336a1e02
#
_entry.id   c080186e8cc072ca963245a6336a1e02
#
_cell.length_a   1.000
_cell.length_b   1.000
_cell.length_c   1.000
_cell.angle_alpha   90.00
_cell.angle_beta   90.00
_cell.angle_gamma   90.00
#
_symmetry.space_group_name_H-M   'P 1'
#
loop_
_entity.id
_entity.type
_entity.pdbx_description
1 polymer ?
#
loop_
_entity_poly.entity_id
_entity_poly.type
_entity_poly.pdbx_seq_one_letter_code
_entity_poly.pdbx_strand_id
1 'polypeptide(L)'
;MASLETPICNFGWGAENFNLLGVDGKHYDLEAARGQNGLLIMFICNHCPYVKAILERIVRDTTELSQHGINTIAIMSNDPSDYPEDSFDNMTLIAKKFNFSFPYVLDESQQTAKNYGAVCTPDFFGFNNKLELQYRGRLDASRKESASTDARRDLYEAMLMISKTAKGPDSQIPSIGCSIKWREE
;
A
#
# COMPACT_ATOMS: atom_id res chain seq x y z
N MET A 1 -19.86 3.41 -6.22
CA MET A 1 -18.55 3.63 -5.58
C MET A 1 -17.74 4.60 -6.44
N ALA A 2 -17.35 5.75 -5.91
CA ALA A 2 -16.53 6.71 -6.64
C ALA A 2 -15.11 6.18 -6.80
N SER A 3 -14.55 6.31 -8.00
CA SER A 3 -13.14 6.03 -8.27
C SER A 3 -12.37 7.35 -8.20
N LEU A 4 -11.23 7.33 -7.50
CA LEU A 4 -10.35 8.47 -7.34
C LEU A 4 -8.95 8.13 -7.86
N GLU A 5 -8.26 9.12 -8.39
CA GLU A 5 -6.83 9.04 -8.70
C GLU A 5 -6.02 9.65 -7.56
N THR A 6 -4.84 9.06 -7.31
CA THR A 6 -3.92 9.58 -6.31
C THR A 6 -3.27 10.87 -6.79
N PRO A 7 -2.93 11.80 -5.87
CA PRO A 7 -2.08 12.95 -6.19
C PRO A 7 -0.72 12.52 -6.75
N ILE A 8 -0.04 13.47 -7.38
CA ILE A 8 1.35 13.30 -7.79
C ILE A 8 2.28 13.12 -6.59
N CYS A 9 3.42 12.45 -6.80
CA CYS A 9 4.41 12.23 -5.76
C CYS A 9 4.97 13.56 -5.22
N ASN A 10 4.89 13.74 -3.90
CA ASN A 10 5.56 14.82 -3.19
C ASN A 10 6.96 14.35 -2.78
N PHE A 11 7.90 14.41 -3.71
CA PHE A 11 9.27 13.92 -3.51
C PHE A 11 9.93 14.52 -2.27
N GLY A 12 10.52 13.66 -1.45
CA GLY A 12 11.22 14.06 -0.24
C GLY A 12 10.34 14.26 0.98
N TRP A 13 8.99 14.11 0.85
CA TRP A 13 8.12 14.14 2.02
C TRP A 13 8.49 13.01 2.99
N GLY A 14 8.70 13.35 4.26
CA GLY A 14 9.07 12.39 5.29
C GLY A 14 7.88 11.56 5.74
N ALA A 15 8.05 10.24 5.84
CA ALA A 15 7.02 9.36 6.37
C ALA A 15 6.66 9.73 7.81
N GLU A 16 5.37 9.78 8.13
CA GLU A 16 4.89 10.01 9.48
C GLU A 16 4.74 8.69 10.25
N ASN A 17 5.07 8.73 11.55
CA ASN A 17 4.97 7.54 12.37
C ASN A 17 3.52 7.14 12.66
N PHE A 18 3.33 5.88 12.91
CA PHE A 18 2.07 5.26 13.31
C PHE A 18 2.35 4.17 14.36
N ASN A 19 1.31 3.66 14.99
CA ASN A 19 1.38 2.46 15.83
C ASN A 19 0.07 1.69 15.66
N LEU A 20 0.10 0.65 14.82
CA LEU A 20 -1.10 -0.04 14.35
C LEU A 20 -1.03 -1.54 14.65
N LEU A 21 -2.19 -2.10 14.98
CA LEU A 21 -2.33 -3.53 15.25
C LEU A 21 -2.40 -4.34 13.95
N GLY A 22 -1.51 -5.30 13.82
CA GLY A 22 -1.49 -6.26 12.72
C GLY A 22 -2.41 -7.47 12.97
N VAL A 23 -2.81 -8.12 11.88
CA VAL A 23 -3.62 -9.35 11.92
C VAL A 23 -2.91 -10.54 12.60
N ASP A 24 -1.62 -10.44 12.80
CA ASP A 24 -0.79 -11.39 13.55
C ASP A 24 -0.74 -11.10 15.06
N GLY A 25 -1.48 -10.09 15.52
CA GLY A 25 -1.54 -9.67 16.93
C GLY A 25 -0.39 -8.80 17.40
N LYS A 26 0.53 -8.41 16.49
CA LYS A 26 1.66 -7.53 16.81
C LYS A 26 1.34 -6.08 16.47
N HIS A 27 1.97 -5.15 17.17
CA HIS A 27 1.95 -3.74 16.83
C HIS A 27 3.13 -3.38 15.93
N TYR A 28 2.86 -2.55 14.95
CA TYR A 28 3.84 -2.06 13.97
C TYR A 28 3.86 -0.55 13.99
N ASP A 29 5.05 0.00 14.11
CA ASP A 29 5.36 1.41 13.87
C ASP A 29 6.27 1.55 12.64
N LEU A 30 6.63 2.78 12.32
CA LEU A 30 7.45 3.07 11.15
C LEU A 30 8.85 2.42 11.24
N GLU A 31 9.44 2.38 12.44
CA GLU A 31 10.77 1.79 12.64
C GLU A 31 10.73 0.26 12.51
N ALA A 32 9.70 -0.38 13.05
CA ALA A 32 9.50 -1.83 12.89
C ALA A 32 9.18 -2.23 11.44
N ALA A 33 8.54 -1.33 10.67
CA ALA A 33 8.13 -1.60 9.30
C ALA A 33 9.25 -1.38 8.27
N ARG A 34 10.20 -0.45 8.53
CA ARG A 34 11.20 -0.03 7.53
C ARG A 34 12.16 -1.15 7.14
N GLY A 35 12.53 -1.19 5.86
CA GLY A 35 13.60 -2.03 5.34
C GLY A 35 14.93 -1.29 5.25
N GLN A 36 16.01 -2.03 5.07
CA GLN A 36 17.37 -1.49 4.96
C GLN A 36 17.50 -0.48 3.81
N ASN A 37 16.81 -0.73 2.68
CA ASN A 37 16.93 0.06 1.45
C ASN A 37 15.66 0.85 1.13
N GLY A 38 14.61 0.71 1.92
CA GLY A 38 13.37 1.47 1.76
C GLY A 38 12.15 0.76 2.33
N LEU A 39 10.99 1.40 2.15
CA LEU A 39 9.71 0.95 2.67
C LEU A 39 8.60 1.22 1.64
N LEU A 40 7.77 0.24 1.41
CA LEU A 40 6.51 0.37 0.69
C LEU A 40 5.35 0.37 1.67
N ILE A 41 4.60 1.46 1.74
CA ILE A 41 3.34 1.55 2.49
C ILE A 41 2.19 1.51 1.49
N MET A 42 1.22 0.63 1.72
CA MET A 42 0.06 0.46 0.85
C MET A 42 -1.22 0.65 1.65
N PHE A 43 -2.09 1.55 1.21
CA PHE A 43 -3.47 1.58 1.71
C PHE A 43 -4.31 0.69 0.82
N ILE A 44 -4.81 -0.40 1.38
CA ILE A 44 -5.64 -1.40 0.69
C ILE A 44 -6.85 -1.77 1.54
N CYS A 45 -7.85 -2.37 0.91
CA CYS A 45 -9.00 -2.95 1.61
C CYS A 45 -9.43 -4.26 0.94
N ASN A 46 -10.35 -4.99 1.56
CA ASN A 46 -10.70 -6.33 1.10
C ASN A 46 -11.81 -6.33 0.05
N HIS A 47 -12.73 -5.36 0.07
CA HIS A 47 -13.89 -5.35 -0.83
C HIS A 47 -13.63 -4.66 -2.17
N CYS A 48 -12.60 -3.81 -2.28
CA CYS A 48 -12.35 -3.00 -3.47
C CYS A 48 -11.97 -3.84 -4.70
N PRO A 49 -12.68 -3.74 -5.83
CA PRO A 49 -12.35 -4.50 -7.04
C PRO A 49 -10.97 -4.14 -7.61
N TYR A 50 -10.50 -2.90 -7.46
CA TYR A 50 -9.16 -2.50 -7.88
C TYR A 50 -8.06 -3.20 -7.07
N VAL A 51 -8.29 -3.44 -5.77
CA VAL A 51 -7.36 -4.20 -4.92
C VAL A 51 -7.44 -5.69 -5.26
N LYS A 52 -8.65 -6.25 -5.37
CA LYS A 52 -8.86 -7.68 -5.70
C LYS A 52 -8.18 -8.06 -7.01
N ALA A 53 -8.21 -7.19 -8.02
CA ALA A 53 -7.59 -7.43 -9.32
C ALA A 53 -6.06 -7.57 -9.27
N ILE A 54 -5.40 -7.08 -8.23
CA ILE A 54 -3.94 -7.00 -8.14
C ILE A 54 -3.33 -7.72 -6.94
N LEU A 55 -4.12 -8.36 -6.05
CA LEU A 55 -3.61 -8.96 -4.81
C LEU A 55 -2.46 -9.95 -5.04
N GLU A 56 -2.59 -10.86 -6.00
CA GLU A 56 -1.53 -11.83 -6.32
C GLU A 56 -0.27 -11.14 -6.86
N ARG A 57 -0.45 -10.05 -7.60
CA ARG A 57 0.66 -9.24 -8.12
C ARG A 57 1.35 -8.47 -7.01
N ILE A 58 0.60 -7.93 -6.05
CA ILE A 58 1.15 -7.31 -4.84
C ILE A 58 2.02 -8.32 -4.09
N VAL A 59 1.52 -9.51 -3.82
CA VAL A 59 2.26 -10.56 -3.09
C VAL A 59 3.54 -10.93 -3.84
N ARG A 60 3.46 -11.15 -5.16
CA ARG A 60 4.64 -11.42 -6.00
C ARG A 60 5.67 -10.30 -5.89
N ASP A 61 5.26 -9.08 -6.16
CA ASP A 61 6.17 -7.93 -6.25
C ASP A 61 6.81 -7.61 -4.88
N THR A 62 6.04 -7.66 -3.80
CA THR A 62 6.56 -7.39 -2.45
C THR A 62 7.48 -8.50 -1.94
N THR A 63 7.20 -9.77 -2.30
CA THR A 63 8.09 -10.88 -1.97
C THR A 63 9.44 -10.72 -2.67
N GLU A 64 9.45 -10.36 -3.94
CA GLU A 64 10.69 -10.10 -4.67
C GLU A 64 11.42 -8.85 -4.14
N LEU A 65 10.69 -7.76 -3.83
CA LEU A 65 11.26 -6.52 -3.28
C LEU A 65 11.94 -6.74 -1.91
N SER A 66 11.43 -7.67 -1.10
CA SER A 66 12.05 -8.00 0.20
C SER A 66 13.51 -8.48 0.05
N GLN A 67 13.83 -9.17 -1.06
CA GLN A 67 15.19 -9.63 -1.38
C GLN A 67 16.13 -8.46 -1.73
N HIS A 68 15.59 -7.29 -2.00
CA HIS A 68 16.33 -6.05 -2.28
C HIS A 68 16.37 -5.10 -1.07
N GLY A 69 15.96 -5.57 0.12
CA GLY A 69 15.95 -4.78 1.35
C GLY A 69 14.82 -3.75 1.42
N ILE A 70 13.78 -3.91 0.60
CA ILE A 70 12.55 -3.13 0.65
C ILE A 70 11.52 -3.93 1.46
N ASN A 71 11.15 -3.43 2.63
CA ASN A 71 10.03 -3.98 3.38
C ASN A 71 8.70 -3.38 2.91
N THR A 72 7.61 -4.06 3.23
CA THR A 72 6.26 -3.64 2.88
C THR A 72 5.35 -3.73 4.10
N ILE A 73 4.42 -2.78 4.22
CA ILE A 73 3.30 -2.83 5.16
C ILE A 73 2.02 -2.40 4.45
N ALA A 74 0.94 -3.14 4.67
CA ALA A 74 -0.38 -2.80 4.17
C ALA A 74 -1.26 -2.27 5.31
N ILE A 75 -1.95 -1.16 5.07
CA ILE A 75 -2.79 -0.47 6.05
C ILE A 75 -4.24 -0.48 5.53
N MET A 76 -5.16 -0.93 6.37
CA MET A 76 -6.60 -0.87 6.12
C MET A 76 -7.20 0.23 6.99
N SER A 77 -7.80 1.22 6.33
CA SER A 77 -8.36 2.41 6.99
C SER A 77 -9.86 2.61 6.70
N ASN A 78 -10.52 1.67 6.00
CA ASN A 78 -11.95 1.78 5.75
C ASN A 78 -12.78 1.54 7.02
N ASP A 79 -13.88 2.28 7.14
CA ASP A 79 -14.94 1.91 8.08
C ASP A 79 -15.66 0.65 7.56
N PRO A 80 -15.70 -0.45 8.34
CA PRO A 80 -16.34 -1.69 7.92
C PRO A 80 -17.87 -1.69 8.11
N SER A 81 -18.48 -0.63 8.62
CA SER A 81 -19.91 -0.60 8.95
C SER A 81 -20.81 -0.95 7.78
N ASP A 82 -20.54 -0.36 6.61
CA ASP A 82 -21.27 -0.63 5.36
C ASP A 82 -20.59 -1.71 4.48
N TYR A 83 -19.37 -2.09 4.81
CA TYR A 83 -18.54 -3.03 4.08
C TYR A 83 -17.91 -4.06 5.03
N PRO A 84 -18.70 -5.01 5.55
CA PRO A 84 -18.22 -5.99 6.54
C PRO A 84 -17.07 -6.87 6.05
N GLU A 85 -16.84 -6.93 4.72
CA GLU A 85 -15.65 -7.56 4.14
C GLU A 85 -14.33 -6.91 4.61
N ASP A 86 -14.36 -5.65 5.04
CA ASP A 86 -13.20 -4.91 5.54
C ASP A 86 -13.01 -5.07 7.06
N SER A 87 -13.75 -5.96 7.73
CA SER A 87 -13.56 -6.25 9.14
C SER A 87 -12.17 -6.84 9.43
N PHE A 88 -11.69 -6.68 10.67
CA PHE A 88 -10.40 -7.22 11.09
C PHE A 88 -10.31 -8.75 10.93
N ASP A 89 -11.40 -9.47 11.18
CA ASP A 89 -11.45 -10.93 10.97
C ASP A 89 -11.25 -11.26 9.48
N ASN A 90 -11.89 -10.53 8.58
CA ASN A 90 -11.74 -10.71 7.15
C ASN A 90 -10.34 -10.29 6.64
N MET A 91 -9.71 -9.27 7.24
CA MET A 91 -8.30 -8.95 6.98
C MET A 91 -7.40 -10.16 7.28
N THR A 92 -7.62 -10.82 8.41
CA THR A 92 -6.88 -12.03 8.81
C THR A 92 -7.08 -13.16 7.81
N LEU A 93 -8.32 -13.38 7.36
CA LEU A 93 -8.64 -14.41 6.37
C LEU A 93 -7.99 -14.14 5.02
N ILE A 94 -8.02 -12.89 4.54
CA ILE A 94 -7.42 -12.49 3.26
C ILE A 94 -5.89 -12.61 3.32
N ALA A 95 -5.25 -12.12 4.38
CA ALA A 95 -3.81 -12.24 4.56
C ALA A 95 -3.34 -13.70 4.55
N LYS A 96 -4.11 -14.59 5.17
CA LYS A 96 -3.85 -16.03 5.20
C LYS A 96 -4.09 -16.68 3.83
N LYS A 97 -5.21 -16.34 3.18
CA LYS A 97 -5.59 -16.89 1.87
C LYS A 97 -4.57 -16.60 0.79
N PHE A 98 -4.04 -15.38 0.76
CA PHE A 98 -3.06 -14.93 -0.25
C PHE A 98 -1.61 -15.05 0.22
N ASN A 99 -1.36 -15.64 1.40
CA ASN A 99 -0.02 -15.79 1.98
C ASN A 99 0.76 -14.46 2.00
N PHE A 100 0.18 -13.42 2.60
CA PHE A 100 0.84 -12.12 2.71
C PHE A 100 2.20 -12.28 3.40
N SER A 101 3.27 -11.86 2.73
CA SER A 101 4.64 -11.85 3.24
C SER A 101 4.96 -10.55 4.00
N PHE A 102 3.98 -9.70 4.20
CA PHE A 102 4.08 -8.38 4.83
C PHE A 102 2.98 -8.22 5.90
N PRO A 103 3.21 -7.36 6.92
CA PRO A 103 2.17 -7.02 7.89
C PRO A 103 0.94 -6.39 7.22
N TYR A 104 -0.25 -6.80 7.65
CA TYR A 104 -1.52 -6.17 7.33
C TYR A 104 -2.12 -5.61 8.61
N VAL A 105 -2.19 -4.28 8.72
CA VAL A 105 -2.52 -3.57 9.96
C VAL A 105 -3.78 -2.74 9.83
N LEU A 106 -4.48 -2.54 10.96
CA LEU A 106 -5.72 -1.78 11.04
C LEU A 106 -5.44 -0.35 11.53
N ASP A 107 -5.82 0.64 10.73
CA ASP A 107 -5.90 2.05 11.10
C ASP A 107 -7.36 2.39 11.50
N GLU A 108 -7.77 1.91 12.68
CA GLU A 108 -9.15 2.05 13.14
C GLU A 108 -9.59 3.51 13.29
N SER A 109 -8.69 4.38 13.72
CA SER A 109 -8.95 5.82 13.88
C SER A 109 -8.99 6.57 12.56
N GLN A 110 -8.49 5.98 11.47
CA GLN A 110 -8.29 6.59 10.17
C GLN A 110 -7.29 7.77 10.17
N GLN A 111 -6.62 7.99 11.30
CA GLN A 111 -5.70 9.10 11.43
C GLN A 111 -4.44 8.91 10.58
N THR A 112 -3.96 7.66 10.47
CA THR A 112 -2.80 7.36 9.61
C THR A 112 -3.10 7.66 8.15
N ALA A 113 -4.25 7.22 7.64
CA ALA A 113 -4.65 7.55 6.27
C ALA A 113 -4.79 9.06 6.04
N LYS A 114 -5.35 9.80 7.01
CA LYS A 114 -5.46 11.28 6.95
C LYS A 114 -4.08 11.93 6.94
N ASN A 115 -3.16 11.51 7.79
CA ASN A 115 -1.79 12.05 7.88
C ASN A 115 -1.00 11.82 6.58
N TYR A 116 -1.17 10.66 5.96
CA TYR A 116 -0.54 10.33 4.68
C TYR A 116 -1.24 10.98 3.47
N GLY A 117 -2.41 11.55 3.66
CA GLY A 117 -3.23 12.06 2.56
C GLY A 117 -3.64 10.96 1.59
N ALA A 118 -3.88 9.76 2.11
CA ALA A 118 -4.39 8.64 1.33
C ALA A 118 -5.83 8.93 0.88
N VAL A 119 -6.15 8.67 -0.38
CA VAL A 119 -7.46 9.06 -0.96
C VAL A 119 -8.27 7.87 -1.46
N CYS A 120 -7.62 6.79 -1.81
CA CYS A 120 -8.28 5.61 -2.39
C CYS A 120 -7.56 4.32 -1.99
N THR A 121 -8.13 3.20 -2.36
CA THR A 121 -7.50 1.88 -2.31
C THR A 121 -7.50 1.24 -3.71
N PRO A 122 -6.35 0.79 -4.21
CA PRO A 122 -5.02 0.87 -3.61
C PRO A 122 -4.39 2.27 -3.74
N ASP A 123 -3.63 2.70 -2.73
CA ASP A 123 -2.77 3.88 -2.75
C ASP A 123 -1.37 3.48 -2.27
N PHE A 124 -0.34 3.69 -3.08
CA PHE A 124 1.01 3.20 -2.84
C PHE A 124 1.97 4.35 -2.55
N PHE A 125 2.73 4.21 -1.47
CA PHE A 125 3.75 5.17 -1.03
C PHE A 125 5.09 4.45 -0.92
N GLY A 126 6.01 4.75 -1.82
CA GLY A 126 7.37 4.19 -1.85
C GLY A 126 8.39 5.15 -1.26
N PHE A 127 9.05 4.73 -0.20
CA PHE A 127 10.05 5.51 0.54
C PHE A 127 11.44 4.94 0.34
N ASN A 128 12.45 5.81 0.34
CA ASN A 128 13.86 5.42 0.37
C ASN A 128 14.30 5.01 1.80
N ASN A 129 15.58 4.70 1.97
CA ASN A 129 16.16 4.30 3.25
C ASN A 129 16.19 5.41 4.31
N LYS A 130 15.95 6.66 3.93
CA LYS A 130 15.78 7.81 4.84
C LYS A 130 14.32 8.08 5.15
N LEU A 131 13.40 7.24 4.69
CA LEU A 131 11.95 7.41 4.80
C LEU A 131 11.43 8.70 4.11
N GLU A 132 12.07 9.11 3.04
CA GLU A 132 11.64 10.17 2.15
C GLU A 132 10.85 9.60 0.98
N LEU A 133 9.67 10.15 0.68
CA LEU A 133 8.79 9.69 -0.40
C LEU A 133 9.47 9.84 -1.76
N GLN A 134 9.50 8.78 -2.54
CA GLN A 134 10.12 8.71 -3.85
C GLN A 134 9.19 8.12 -4.92
N TYR A 135 8.10 7.49 -4.51
CA TYR A 135 7.11 6.93 -5.42
C TYR A 135 5.69 7.08 -4.86
N ARG A 136 4.80 7.63 -5.66
CA ARG A 136 3.36 7.58 -5.45
C ARG A 136 2.66 7.38 -6.78
N GLY A 137 2.46 6.12 -7.14
CA GLY A 137 1.94 5.72 -8.43
C GLY A 137 1.27 4.35 -8.38
N ARG A 138 0.85 3.88 -9.54
CA ARG A 138 0.14 2.60 -9.68
C ARG A 138 1.08 1.40 -9.54
N LEU A 139 0.49 0.21 -9.27
CA LEU A 139 1.23 -1.05 -9.32
C LEU A 139 1.65 -1.39 -10.77
N ASP A 140 0.68 -1.42 -11.66
CA ASP A 140 0.79 -1.67 -13.09
C ASP A 140 -0.44 -1.10 -13.84
N ALA A 141 -0.69 -1.54 -15.07
CA ALA A 141 -1.81 -1.10 -15.87
C ALA A 141 -3.17 -1.71 -15.49
N SER A 142 -3.23 -2.54 -14.43
CA SER A 142 -4.51 -3.11 -13.92
C SER A 142 -5.44 -2.01 -13.42
N ARG A 143 -6.72 -2.29 -13.52
CA ARG A 143 -7.81 -1.47 -12.96
C ARG A 143 -8.74 -2.37 -12.15
N LYS A 144 -10.04 -2.41 -12.46
CA LYS A 144 -10.99 -3.37 -11.85
C LYS A 144 -10.75 -4.80 -12.31
N GLU A 145 -9.98 -4.95 -13.39
CA GLU A 145 -9.51 -6.22 -13.94
C GLU A 145 -7.99 -6.20 -14.01
N SER A 146 -7.38 -7.36 -13.88
CA SER A 146 -5.93 -7.52 -14.00
C SER A 146 -5.47 -7.17 -15.41
N ALA A 147 -4.39 -6.42 -15.50
CA ALA A 147 -3.68 -6.22 -16.77
C ALA A 147 -3.11 -7.55 -17.29
N SER A 148 -2.63 -7.54 -18.52
CA SER A 148 -1.93 -8.69 -19.12
C SER A 148 -0.74 -9.13 -18.25
N THR A 149 -0.36 -10.40 -18.34
CA THR A 149 0.71 -10.98 -17.51
C THR A 149 2.08 -10.38 -17.78
N ASP A 150 2.28 -9.82 -18.97
CA ASP A 150 3.50 -9.12 -19.42
C ASP A 150 3.44 -7.60 -19.21
N ALA A 151 2.42 -7.09 -18.54
CA ALA A 151 2.31 -5.67 -18.23
C ALA A 151 3.52 -5.20 -17.43
N ARG A 152 3.99 -3.98 -17.75
CA ARG A 152 5.07 -3.34 -17.03
C ARG A 152 4.75 -3.24 -15.54
N ARG A 153 5.71 -3.62 -14.71
CA ARG A 153 5.63 -3.62 -13.24
C ARG A 153 6.07 -2.25 -12.70
N ASP A 154 5.25 -1.23 -12.89
CA ASP A 154 5.63 0.17 -12.63
C ASP A 154 6.14 0.38 -11.19
N LEU A 155 5.41 -0.10 -10.18
CA LEU A 155 5.80 -0.01 -8.77
C LEU A 155 7.09 -0.80 -8.49
N TYR A 156 7.18 -2.04 -8.97
CA TYR A 156 8.33 -2.90 -8.75
C TYR A 156 9.62 -2.26 -9.30
N GLU A 157 9.59 -1.79 -10.54
CA GLU A 157 10.73 -1.14 -11.18
C GLU A 157 11.13 0.15 -10.45
N ALA A 158 10.15 0.95 -10.00
CA ALA A 158 10.40 2.16 -9.23
C ALA A 158 11.06 1.84 -7.88
N MET A 159 10.56 0.84 -7.14
CA MET A 159 11.14 0.46 -5.86
C MET A 159 12.53 -0.16 -6.00
N LEU A 160 12.80 -0.91 -7.08
CA LEU A 160 14.16 -1.36 -7.40
C LEU A 160 15.12 -0.19 -7.67
N MET A 161 14.66 0.82 -8.39
CA MET A 161 15.45 2.04 -8.61
C MET A 161 15.74 2.75 -7.29
N ILE A 162 14.73 2.89 -6.42
CA ILE A 162 14.86 3.50 -5.09
C ILE A 162 15.87 2.72 -4.23
N SER A 163 15.81 1.38 -4.24
CA SER A 163 16.74 0.56 -3.45
C SER A 163 18.21 0.76 -3.83
N LYS A 164 18.48 1.10 -5.10
CA LYS A 164 19.83 1.26 -5.65
C LYS A 164 20.34 2.70 -5.61
N THR A 165 19.44 3.68 -5.75
CA THR A 165 19.81 5.09 -5.98
C THR A 165 19.27 6.03 -4.91
N ALA A 166 18.40 5.55 -4.02
CA ALA A 166 17.61 6.32 -3.06
C ALA A 166 16.64 7.33 -3.74
N LYS A 167 16.43 7.23 -5.05
CA LYS A 167 15.56 8.12 -5.84
C LYS A 167 14.60 7.29 -6.69
N GLY A 168 13.36 7.77 -6.76
CA GLY A 168 12.35 7.22 -7.66
C GLY A 168 12.38 7.81 -9.06
N PRO A 169 11.61 7.27 -10.01
CA PRO A 169 11.50 7.82 -11.37
C PRO A 169 10.80 9.20 -11.35
N ASP A 170 11.26 10.11 -12.18
CA ASP A 170 10.68 11.46 -12.29
C ASP A 170 9.23 11.44 -12.80
N SER A 171 8.91 10.52 -13.71
CA SER A 171 7.56 10.34 -14.26
C SER A 171 6.90 9.13 -13.64
N GLN A 172 5.72 9.32 -13.05
CA GLN A 172 4.94 8.30 -12.38
C GLN A 172 3.49 8.39 -12.82
N ILE A 173 2.84 7.23 -12.97
CA ILE A 173 1.43 7.15 -13.34
C ILE A 173 0.62 6.99 -12.05
N PRO A 174 -0.35 7.88 -11.76
CA PRO A 174 -1.17 7.79 -10.56
C PRO A 174 -1.87 6.44 -10.42
N SER A 175 -2.02 5.97 -9.17
CA SER A 175 -2.94 4.88 -8.86
C SER A 175 -4.38 5.36 -8.99
N ILE A 176 -5.28 4.43 -9.32
CA ILE A 176 -6.72 4.66 -9.32
C ILE A 176 -7.39 3.60 -8.47
N GLY A 177 -8.37 3.98 -7.68
CA GLY A 177 -9.07 3.04 -6.81
C GLY A 177 -10.37 3.57 -6.24
N CYS A 178 -11.00 2.76 -5.41
CA CYS A 178 -12.19 3.16 -4.66
C CYS A 178 -11.82 4.15 -3.56
N SER A 179 -12.62 5.20 -3.38
CA SER A 179 -12.45 6.14 -2.25
C SER A 179 -12.38 5.38 -0.91
N ILE A 180 -11.54 5.84 0.01
CA ILE A 180 -11.55 5.37 1.40
C ILE A 180 -12.93 5.64 2.01
N LYS A 181 -13.42 4.69 2.80
CA LYS A 181 -14.71 4.79 3.50
C LYS A 181 -14.44 5.42 4.86
N TRP A 182 -14.64 6.74 4.91
CA TRP A 182 -14.47 7.51 6.13
C TRP A 182 -15.65 7.28 7.09
N ARG A 183 -15.36 7.22 8.39
CA ARG A 183 -16.42 7.24 9.41
C ARG A 183 -17.14 8.58 9.36
N GLU A 184 -18.45 8.54 9.54
CA GLU A 184 -19.23 9.75 9.78
C GLU A 184 -18.86 10.32 11.16
N GLU A 185 -18.66 11.63 11.24
CA GLU A 185 -18.36 12.34 12.49
C GLU A 185 -19.63 12.44 13.36
#